data_324746b273877ec9218322b264b06393
#
_entry.id   324746b273877ec9218322b264b06393
#
_cell.length_a   1.000
_cell.length_b   1.000
_cell.length_c   1.000
_cell.angle_alpha   90.00
_cell.angle_beta   90.00
_cell.angle_gamma   90.00
#
_symmetry.space_group_name_H-M   'P 1'
#
loop_
_entity.id
_entity.type
_entity.pdbx_description
1 polymer ?
#
loop_
_entity_poly.entity_id
_entity_poly.type
_entity_poly.pdbx_seq_one_letter_code
_entity_poly.pdbx_strand_id
1 'polypeptide(L)'
;MCSSDLQLPRMIYRDTPRAYAGDARAQRVVREGLEKGFDRQLPPVRRVFAYLVLEHAEDLPSQERAVACFRDLRDQVGGSVRKPFDDFYDYAERHHAVVARFGRFPHRNAILGRPSSEEETAFLREPGSRF
;
A
#
# COMPACT_ATOMS: atom_id res chain seq x y z
N MET A 1 -11.82 9.93 -3.45
CA MET A 1 -12.31 9.74 -2.08
C MET A 1 -11.36 8.90 -1.25
N CYS A 2 -11.19 7.63 -1.55
CA CYS A 2 -10.33 6.74 -0.73
C CYS A 2 -8.86 7.18 -0.67
N SER A 3 -8.31 7.73 -1.75
CA SER A 3 -6.93 8.22 -1.77
C SER A 3 -6.75 9.47 -0.91
N SER A 4 -7.73 10.36 -0.85
CA SER A 4 -7.66 11.52 0.05
C SER A 4 -7.76 11.10 1.51
N ASP A 5 -8.60 10.11 1.84
CA ASP A 5 -8.70 9.59 3.20
C ASP A 5 -7.40 8.93 3.68
N LEU A 6 -6.59 8.40 2.75
CA LEU A 6 -5.28 7.85 3.04
C LEU A 6 -4.16 8.91 3.03
N GLN A 7 -4.12 9.73 1.99
CA GLN A 7 -2.98 10.63 1.74
C GLN A 7 -3.02 11.90 2.60
N LEU A 8 -4.18 12.51 2.79
CA LEU A 8 -4.29 13.73 3.57
C LEU A 8 -3.86 13.55 5.03
N PRO A 9 -4.32 12.53 5.77
CA PRO A 9 -3.82 12.29 7.12
C PRO A 9 -2.31 12.06 7.17
N ARG A 10 -1.75 11.36 6.19
CA ARG A 10 -0.30 11.11 6.13
C ARG A 10 0.53 12.37 5.90
N MET A 11 0.01 13.30 5.11
CA MET A 11 0.67 14.57 4.86
C MET A 11 0.55 15.53 6.05
N ILE A 12 -0.65 15.65 6.62
CA ILE A 12 -0.95 16.62 7.68
C ILE A 12 -0.41 16.17 9.04
N TYR A 13 -0.52 14.87 9.35
CA TYR A 13 -0.18 14.28 10.64
C TYR A 13 1.07 13.40 10.58
N ARG A 14 1.99 13.74 9.68
CA ARG A 14 3.24 13.00 9.50
C ARG A 14 3.92 12.75 10.86
N ASP A 15 4.49 11.56 11.01
CA ASP A 15 5.20 11.12 12.22
C ASP A 15 4.32 11.03 13.48
N THR A 16 3.01 11.00 13.33
CA THR A 16 2.07 10.76 14.41
C THR A 16 1.12 9.60 14.10
N PRO A 17 0.52 8.95 15.13
CA PRO A 17 -0.46 7.87 14.91
C PRO A 17 -1.66 8.29 14.07
N ARG A 18 -2.02 9.57 14.08
CA ARG A 18 -3.13 10.12 13.29
C ARG A 18 -2.90 10.01 11.78
N ALA A 19 -1.65 9.87 11.35
CA ALA A 19 -1.32 9.66 9.94
C ALA A 19 -2.00 8.40 9.37
N TYR A 20 -2.27 7.40 10.20
CA TYR A 20 -2.86 6.13 9.82
C TYR A 20 -4.33 5.96 10.22
N ALA A 21 -4.93 6.97 10.83
CA ALA A 21 -6.29 6.88 11.39
C ALA A 21 -7.38 6.61 10.34
N GLY A 22 -7.19 7.03 9.08
CA GLY A 22 -8.12 6.83 7.97
C GLY A 22 -7.96 5.49 7.23
N ASP A 23 -6.89 4.74 7.51
CA ASP A 23 -6.52 3.57 6.70
C ASP A 23 -7.59 2.48 6.68
N ALA A 24 -8.14 2.11 7.82
CA ALA A 24 -9.15 1.06 7.91
C ALA A 24 -10.42 1.38 7.11
N ARG A 25 -10.86 2.65 7.15
CA ARG A 25 -12.02 3.12 6.39
C ARG A 25 -11.73 3.10 4.89
N ALA A 26 -10.58 3.63 4.48
CA ALA A 26 -10.16 3.64 3.09
C ALA A 26 -10.05 2.21 2.52
N GLN A 27 -9.47 1.29 3.27
CA GLN A 27 -9.35 -0.11 2.88
C GLN A 27 -10.70 -0.78 2.68
N ARG A 28 -11.66 -0.53 3.57
CA ARG A 28 -13.02 -1.07 3.44
C ARG A 28 -13.71 -0.58 2.17
N VAL A 29 -13.67 0.72 1.91
CA VAL A 29 -14.27 1.32 0.72
C VAL A 29 -13.65 0.76 -0.56
N VAL A 30 -12.33 0.60 -0.60
CA VAL A 30 -11.64 0.03 -1.77
C VAL A 30 -12.02 -1.43 -1.97
N ARG A 31 -12.04 -2.25 -0.91
CA ARG A 31 -12.43 -3.66 -1.02
C ARG A 31 -13.84 -3.80 -1.59
N GLU A 32 -14.80 -3.06 -1.07
CA GLU A 32 -16.18 -3.05 -1.58
C GLU A 32 -16.25 -2.61 -3.04
N GLY A 33 -15.50 -1.57 -3.42
CA GLY A 33 -15.42 -1.09 -4.79
C GLY A 33 -14.84 -2.12 -5.76
N LEU A 34 -13.81 -2.84 -5.34
CA LEU A 34 -13.20 -3.92 -6.13
C LEU A 34 -14.13 -5.12 -6.31
N GLU A 35 -14.86 -5.51 -5.27
CA GLU A 35 -15.86 -6.58 -5.34
C GLU A 35 -16.97 -6.26 -6.34
N LYS A 36 -17.33 -5.00 -6.45
CA LYS A 36 -18.33 -4.50 -7.39
C LYS A 36 -17.76 -4.18 -8.78
N GLY A 37 -16.45 -4.32 -8.98
CA GLY A 37 -15.78 -4.02 -10.24
C GLY A 37 -15.69 -2.55 -10.60
N PHE A 38 -15.85 -1.64 -9.64
CA PHE A 38 -15.84 -0.19 -9.91
C PHE A 38 -14.48 0.34 -10.35
N ASP A 39 -13.40 -0.31 -9.93
CA ASP A 39 -12.04 0.06 -10.35
C ASP A 39 -11.88 -0.05 -11.87
N ARG A 40 -12.51 -1.02 -12.52
CA ARG A 40 -12.43 -1.22 -13.97
C ARG A 40 -13.05 -0.09 -14.78
N GLN A 41 -13.88 0.72 -14.16
CA GLN A 41 -14.48 1.91 -14.77
C GLN A 41 -13.53 3.14 -14.70
N LEU A 42 -12.46 3.03 -13.93
CA LEU A 42 -11.49 4.10 -13.76
C LEU A 42 -10.36 4.02 -14.80
N PRO A 43 -9.84 5.16 -15.25
CA PRO A 43 -8.61 5.20 -16.03
C PRO A 43 -7.43 4.58 -15.25
N PRO A 44 -6.42 4.00 -15.93
CA PRO A 44 -5.30 3.33 -15.27
C PRO A 44 -4.63 4.11 -14.14
N VAL A 45 -4.36 5.41 -14.35
CA VAL A 45 -3.73 6.26 -13.33
C VAL A 45 -4.59 6.37 -12.07
N ARG A 46 -5.90 6.46 -12.20
CA ARG A 46 -6.81 6.53 -11.05
C ARG A 46 -6.90 5.21 -10.30
N ARG A 47 -6.76 4.09 -10.99
CA ARG A 47 -6.70 2.76 -10.35
C ARG A 47 -5.50 2.63 -9.42
N VAL A 48 -4.37 3.22 -9.76
CA VAL A 48 -3.18 3.25 -8.90
C VAL A 48 -3.51 3.75 -7.50
N PHE A 49 -4.25 4.86 -7.40
CA PHE A 49 -4.62 5.43 -6.10
C PHE A 49 -5.52 4.51 -5.27
N ALA A 50 -6.42 3.77 -5.89
CA ALA A 50 -7.23 2.78 -5.20
C ALA A 50 -6.37 1.59 -4.71
N TYR A 51 -5.48 1.10 -5.54
CA TYR A 51 -4.62 -0.04 -5.22
C TYR A 51 -3.56 0.27 -4.16
N LEU A 52 -3.08 1.52 -4.10
CA LEU A 52 -2.19 2.00 -3.03
C LEU A 52 -2.82 1.83 -1.63
N VAL A 53 -4.13 1.96 -1.52
CA VAL A 53 -4.83 1.75 -0.24
C VAL A 53 -4.64 0.32 0.26
N LEU A 54 -4.73 -0.68 -0.63
CA LEU A 54 -4.48 -2.08 -0.30
C LEU A 54 -3.01 -2.34 -0.01
N GLU A 55 -2.10 -1.75 -0.79
CA GLU A 55 -0.65 -1.87 -0.61
C GLU A 55 -0.19 -1.39 0.77
N HIS A 56 -0.89 -0.44 1.37
CA HIS A 56 -0.58 0.09 2.69
C HIS A 56 -1.28 -0.64 3.84
N ALA A 57 -2.03 -1.71 3.58
CA ALA A 57 -2.68 -2.51 4.60
C ALA A 57 -1.69 -3.50 5.25
N GLU A 58 -1.76 -3.62 6.57
CA GLU A 58 -0.93 -4.56 7.33
C GLU A 58 -1.58 -5.94 7.45
N ASP A 59 -2.12 -6.45 6.36
CA ASP A 59 -2.65 -7.82 6.28
C ASP A 59 -2.28 -8.47 4.93
N LEU A 60 -1.96 -9.74 4.97
CA LEU A 60 -1.47 -10.47 3.82
C LEU A 60 -2.50 -10.58 2.68
N PRO A 61 -3.79 -10.85 2.92
CA PRO A 61 -4.77 -10.89 1.84
C PRO A 61 -4.89 -9.59 1.05
N SER A 62 -4.83 -8.44 1.72
CA SER A 62 -4.81 -7.13 1.05
C SER A 62 -3.55 -6.92 0.22
N GLN A 63 -2.39 -7.35 0.73
CA GLN A 63 -1.12 -7.27 0.01
C GLN A 63 -1.13 -8.14 -1.25
N GLU A 64 -1.60 -9.38 -1.15
CA GLU A 64 -1.73 -10.28 -2.30
C GLU A 64 -2.65 -9.69 -3.36
N ARG A 65 -3.76 -9.09 -2.93
CA ARG A 65 -4.69 -8.43 -3.85
C ARG A 65 -4.07 -7.20 -4.52
N ALA A 66 -3.32 -6.40 -3.78
CA ALA A 66 -2.60 -5.25 -4.32
C ALA A 66 -1.60 -5.68 -5.41
N VAL A 67 -0.79 -6.68 -5.15
CA VAL A 67 0.16 -7.23 -6.13
C VAL A 67 -0.55 -7.70 -7.39
N ALA A 68 -1.64 -8.45 -7.26
CA ALA A 68 -2.43 -8.92 -8.38
C ALA A 68 -3.02 -7.75 -9.21
N CYS A 69 -3.60 -6.75 -8.54
CA CYS A 69 -4.16 -5.58 -9.19
C CYS A 69 -3.10 -4.75 -9.94
N PHE A 70 -1.96 -4.51 -9.34
CA PHE A 70 -0.86 -3.78 -9.99
C PHE A 70 -0.26 -4.55 -11.15
N ARG A 71 -0.13 -5.88 -11.05
CA ARG A 71 0.32 -6.72 -12.15
C ARG A 71 -0.63 -6.63 -13.34
N ASP A 72 -1.91 -6.81 -13.11
CA ASP A 72 -2.93 -6.74 -14.14
C ASP A 72 -2.98 -5.36 -14.81
N LEU A 73 -2.86 -4.30 -13.99
CA LEU A 73 -2.82 -2.93 -14.49
C LEU A 73 -1.59 -2.67 -15.36
N ARG A 74 -0.41 -3.12 -14.93
CA ARG A 74 0.83 -3.05 -15.70
C ARG A 74 0.69 -3.74 -17.06
N ASP A 75 0.07 -4.93 -17.07
CA ASP A 75 -0.09 -5.73 -18.30
C ASP A 75 -1.10 -5.12 -19.28
N GLN A 76 -2.05 -4.32 -18.79
CA GLN A 76 -3.01 -3.58 -19.62
C GLN A 76 -2.41 -2.31 -20.25
N VAL A 77 -1.35 -1.76 -19.66
CA VAL A 77 -0.70 -0.53 -20.12
C VAL A 77 0.50 -0.90 -20.97
N GLY A 78 0.56 -0.38 -22.18
CA GLY A 78 1.65 -0.64 -23.11
C GLY A 78 2.44 0.59 -23.53
N GLY A 79 3.46 0.38 -24.33
CA GLY A 79 4.23 1.45 -24.95
C GLY A 79 5.09 2.26 -23.96
N SER A 80 5.25 3.54 -24.27
CA SER A 80 6.15 4.45 -23.51
C SER A 80 5.69 4.77 -22.09
N VAL A 81 4.43 4.51 -21.77
CA VAL A 81 3.86 4.78 -20.43
C VAL A 81 3.93 3.58 -19.48
N ARG A 82 4.49 2.45 -19.93
CA ARG A 82 4.57 1.23 -19.11
C ARG A 82 5.53 1.35 -17.92
N LYS A 83 6.65 2.05 -18.08
CA LYS A 83 7.70 2.13 -17.05
C LYS A 83 7.20 2.54 -15.67
N PRO A 84 6.38 3.59 -15.49
CA PRO A 84 5.82 3.93 -14.19
C PRO A 84 4.97 2.79 -13.58
N PHE A 85 4.26 2.03 -14.40
CA PHE A 85 3.44 0.91 -13.92
C PHE A 85 4.27 -0.32 -13.53
N ASP A 86 5.42 -0.53 -14.17
CA ASP A 86 6.40 -1.51 -13.70
C ASP A 86 6.91 -1.12 -12.30
N ASP A 87 7.22 0.16 -12.09
CA ASP A 87 7.69 0.67 -10.80
C ASP A 87 6.61 0.52 -9.70
N PHE A 88 5.35 0.79 -10.01
CA PHE A 88 4.24 0.57 -9.07
C PHE A 88 4.10 -0.91 -8.69
N TYR A 89 4.24 -1.80 -9.64
CA TYR A 89 4.20 -3.23 -9.38
C TYR A 89 5.36 -3.69 -8.49
N ASP A 90 6.58 -3.24 -8.77
CA ASP A 90 7.76 -3.55 -7.96
C ASP A 90 7.61 -3.06 -6.52
N TYR A 91 7.03 -1.87 -6.34
CA TYR A 91 6.70 -1.33 -5.02
C TYR A 91 5.70 -2.21 -4.27
N ALA A 92 4.65 -2.66 -4.95
CA ALA A 92 3.65 -3.55 -4.36
C ALA A 92 4.28 -4.89 -3.91
N GLU A 93 5.18 -5.46 -4.71
CA GLU A 93 5.90 -6.67 -4.33
C GLU A 93 6.80 -6.46 -3.10
N ARG A 94 7.44 -5.31 -2.99
CA ARG A 94 8.27 -4.97 -1.82
C ARG A 94 7.44 -4.81 -0.56
N HIS A 95 6.30 -4.17 -0.62
CA HIS A 95 5.36 -4.07 0.51
C HIS A 95 4.84 -5.45 0.92
N HIS A 96 4.43 -6.24 -0.05
CA HIS A 96 3.98 -7.62 0.18
C HIS A 96 5.05 -8.45 0.91
N ALA A 97 6.30 -8.39 0.47
CA ALA A 97 7.39 -9.15 1.08
C ALA A 97 7.59 -8.78 2.56
N VAL A 98 7.46 -7.52 2.92
CA VAL A 98 7.58 -7.06 4.31
C VAL A 98 6.43 -7.58 5.16
N VAL A 99 5.20 -7.47 4.70
CA VAL A 99 4.02 -7.97 5.44
C VAL A 99 4.01 -9.49 5.50
N ALA A 100 4.45 -10.18 4.45
CA ALA A 100 4.60 -11.64 4.47
C ALA A 100 5.62 -12.11 5.52
N ARG A 101 6.70 -11.35 5.72
CA ARG A 101 7.76 -11.66 6.69
C ARG A 101 7.38 -11.31 8.12
N PHE A 102 6.82 -10.13 8.36
CA PHE A 102 6.60 -9.57 9.70
C PHE A 102 5.13 -9.48 10.12
N GLY A 103 4.19 -9.66 9.20
CA GLY A 103 2.75 -9.45 9.45
C GLY A 103 2.35 -7.99 9.56
N ARG A 104 3.29 -7.05 9.46
CA ARG A 104 3.11 -5.61 9.60
C ARG A 104 4.27 -4.85 8.98
N PHE A 105 4.16 -3.53 8.95
CA PHE A 105 5.26 -2.66 8.53
C PHE A 105 6.08 -2.20 9.75
N PRO A 106 7.31 -2.72 9.95
CA PRO A 106 8.14 -2.38 11.11
C PRO A 106 8.43 -0.88 11.26
N HIS A 107 8.51 -0.14 10.16
CA HIS A 107 8.78 1.31 10.21
C HIS A 107 7.67 2.12 10.90
N ARG A 108 6.47 1.55 11.06
CA ARG A 108 5.35 2.18 11.80
C ARG A 108 5.41 1.91 13.30
N ASN A 109 6.24 0.97 13.74
CA ASN A 109 6.23 0.54 15.13
C ASN A 109 6.50 1.68 16.11
N ALA A 110 7.54 2.49 15.88
CA ALA A 110 7.88 3.61 16.76
C ALA A 110 6.73 4.63 16.86
N ILE A 111 6.12 4.98 15.72
CA ILE A 111 5.03 5.95 15.63
C ILE A 111 3.78 5.43 16.35
N LEU A 112 3.48 4.13 16.18
CA LEU A 112 2.29 3.50 16.77
C LEU A 112 2.50 2.96 18.18
N GLY A 113 3.68 3.16 18.78
CA GLY A 113 4.01 2.66 20.12
C GLY A 113 4.09 1.15 20.22
N ARG A 114 4.42 0.46 19.12
CA ARG A 114 4.57 -0.99 19.08
C ARG A 114 6.04 -1.37 19.27
N PRO A 115 6.37 -2.36 20.12
CA PRO A 115 7.74 -2.82 20.27
C PRO A 115 8.19 -3.55 18.99
N SER A 116 9.44 -3.33 18.58
CA SER A 116 10.06 -4.05 17.47
C SER A 116 10.77 -5.30 17.97
N SER A 117 10.67 -6.42 17.22
CA SER A 117 11.51 -7.59 17.45
C SER A 117 12.95 -7.32 17.05
N GLU A 118 13.86 -8.23 17.41
CA GLU A 118 15.27 -8.14 16.99
C GLU A 118 15.40 -8.18 15.46
N GLU A 119 14.63 -9.05 14.81
CA GLU A 119 14.60 -9.14 13.34
C GLU A 119 14.07 -7.86 12.69
N GLU A 120 13.00 -7.29 13.23
CA GLU A 120 12.46 -6.02 12.75
C GLU A 120 13.46 -4.88 12.94
N THR A 121 14.16 -4.83 14.06
CA THR A 121 15.19 -3.84 14.33
C THR A 121 16.36 -3.97 13.35
N ALA A 122 16.79 -5.19 13.05
CA ALA A 122 17.82 -5.44 12.04
C ALA A 122 17.36 -5.01 10.65
N PHE A 123 16.13 -5.36 10.27
CA PHE A 123 15.53 -4.97 9.00
C PHE A 123 15.46 -3.44 8.83
N LEU A 124 15.11 -2.70 9.88
CA LEU A 124 15.01 -1.24 9.83
C LEU A 124 16.34 -0.51 9.59
N ARG A 125 17.46 -1.22 9.73
CA ARG A 125 18.80 -0.69 9.39
C ARG A 125 19.14 -0.87 7.91
N GLU A 126 18.39 -1.70 7.20
CA GLU A 126 18.62 -1.95 5.77
C GLU A 126 18.11 -0.78 4.92
N PRO A 127 18.79 -0.44 3.78
CA PRO A 127 18.28 0.54 2.84
C PRO A 127 16.91 0.12 2.29
N GLY A 128 15.99 1.10 2.15
CA GLY A 128 14.67 0.85 1.61
C GLY A 128 13.69 0.12 2.54
N SER A 129 14.02 -0.02 3.82
CA SER A 129 13.16 -0.63 4.83
C SER A 129 12.02 0.29 5.30
N ARG A 130 12.05 1.55 4.92
CA ARG A 130 11.05 2.57 5.22
C ARG A 130 10.38 3.03 3.94
N PHE A 131 9.07 2.96 3.90
CA PHE A 131 8.26 3.37 2.74
C PHE A 131 7.68 4.76 2.91
#